data_e7098552615d797dd61bfb3c5ebe3002
#
_entry.id   e7098552615d797dd61bfb3c5ebe3002
#
_cell.length_a   1.000
_cell.length_b   1.000
_cell.length_c   1.000
_cell.angle_alpha   90.00
_cell.angle_beta   90.00
_cell.angle_gamma   90.00
#
_symmetry.space_group_name_H-M   'P 1'
#
loop_
_entity.id
_entity.type
_entity.pdbx_description
1 polymer ?
#
loop_
_entity_poly.entity_id
_entity_poly.type
_entity_poly.pdbx_seq_one_letter_code
_entity_poly.pdbx_strand_id
1 'polypeptide(L)'
;IDSRTEFRKWTYKLSKQSLNLPRQEVRVWLKYVSPSQSVSFGKEYNTWFKKKVVFEMSKIFYNRNVRVDYDYSEKLYRLQGVIRSGDTNLNLWMIRNGWSYYLLPDEKPEEHEELIAAEKEAREKQVGLWKEELQQ
;
A
#
# COMPACT_ATOMS: atom_id res chain seq x y z
N ILE A 1 -5.04 -20.91 7.78
CA ILE A 1 -6.23 -20.59 7.00
C ILE A 1 -6.07 -21.14 5.60
N ASP A 2 -7.03 -21.93 5.17
CA ASP A 2 -7.03 -22.44 3.80
C ASP A 2 -7.31 -21.27 2.85
N SER A 3 -6.34 -20.93 2.01
CA SER A 3 -6.45 -19.85 1.04
C SER A 3 -7.62 -20.03 0.07
N ARG A 4 -8.00 -21.28 -0.23
CA ARG A 4 -9.16 -21.57 -1.09
C ARG A 4 -10.46 -21.18 -0.44
N THR A 5 -10.62 -21.45 0.84
CA THR A 5 -11.82 -21.08 1.60
C THR A 5 -11.96 -19.55 1.68
N GLU A 6 -10.87 -18.87 1.96
CA GLU A 6 -10.87 -17.40 1.98
C GLU A 6 -11.18 -16.83 0.60
N PHE A 7 -10.59 -17.38 -0.45
CA PHE A 7 -10.87 -16.94 -1.82
C PHE A 7 -12.35 -17.08 -2.16
N ARG A 8 -12.97 -18.23 -1.88
CA ARG A 8 -14.39 -18.47 -2.15
C ARG A 8 -15.29 -17.50 -1.41
N LYS A 9 -14.96 -17.20 -0.15
CA LYS A 9 -15.71 -16.26 0.68
C LYS A 9 -15.87 -14.92 0.00
N TRP A 10 -14.83 -14.44 -0.70
CA TRP A 10 -14.83 -13.13 -1.30
C TRP A 10 -15.25 -13.09 -2.77
N THR A 11 -15.38 -14.24 -3.43
CA THR A 11 -15.75 -14.31 -4.85
C THR A 11 -17.06 -13.60 -5.16
N TYR A 12 -18.01 -13.64 -4.25
CA TYR A 12 -19.34 -13.05 -4.45
C TYR A 12 -19.46 -11.60 -4.00
N LYS A 13 -18.50 -11.12 -3.22
CA LYS A 13 -18.56 -9.77 -2.63
C LYS A 13 -17.70 -8.75 -3.35
N LEU A 14 -16.68 -9.21 -4.06
CA LEU A 14 -15.69 -8.32 -4.69
C LEU A 14 -16.02 -8.07 -6.15
N SER A 15 -15.60 -6.90 -6.63
CA SER A 15 -15.70 -6.57 -8.06
C SER A 15 -14.79 -7.48 -8.87
N LYS A 16 -15.07 -7.62 -10.17
CA LYS A 16 -14.24 -8.42 -11.07
C LYS A 16 -12.79 -7.93 -11.13
N GLN A 17 -12.58 -6.63 -10.94
CA GLN A 17 -11.24 -6.03 -10.94
C GLN A 17 -10.40 -6.49 -9.74
N SER A 18 -11.03 -6.91 -8.66
CA SER A 18 -10.37 -7.36 -7.44
C SER A 18 -10.05 -8.85 -7.46
N LEU A 19 -10.45 -9.57 -8.49
CA LEU A 19 -10.32 -11.02 -8.56
C LEU A 19 -9.52 -11.46 -9.78
N ASN A 20 -8.66 -12.45 -9.59
CA ASN A 20 -8.04 -13.21 -10.66
C ASN A 20 -8.50 -14.66 -10.49
N LEU A 21 -9.59 -15.02 -11.16
CA LEU A 21 -10.19 -16.34 -11.03
C LEU A 21 -9.26 -17.51 -11.44
N PRO A 22 -8.55 -17.42 -12.58
CA PRO A 22 -7.63 -18.50 -12.98
C PRO A 22 -6.54 -18.79 -11.97
N ARG A 23 -6.00 -17.77 -11.31
CA ARG A 23 -4.93 -17.90 -10.31
C ARG A 23 -5.45 -18.01 -8.89
N GLN A 24 -6.76 -17.83 -8.69
CA GLN A 24 -7.38 -17.77 -7.38
C GLN A 24 -6.74 -16.70 -6.48
N GLU A 25 -6.51 -15.52 -7.06
CA GLU A 25 -5.94 -14.38 -6.36
C GLU A 25 -7.00 -13.34 -6.06
N VAL A 26 -6.84 -12.67 -4.94
CA VAL A 26 -7.68 -11.55 -4.51
C VAL A 26 -6.78 -10.34 -4.30
N ARG A 27 -7.20 -9.21 -4.86
CA ARG A 27 -6.47 -7.96 -4.67
C ARG A 27 -6.85 -7.34 -3.32
N VAL A 28 -5.84 -6.94 -2.56
CA VAL A 28 -6.02 -6.20 -1.32
C VAL A 28 -5.40 -4.81 -1.53
N TRP A 29 -6.20 -3.76 -1.33
CA TRP A 29 -5.70 -2.39 -1.37
C TRP A 29 -5.00 -2.07 -0.06
N LEU A 30 -3.87 -1.38 -0.14
CA LEU A 30 -3.13 -0.98 1.06
C LEU A 30 -3.84 0.21 1.71
N LYS A 31 -4.03 0.12 3.03
CA LYS A 31 -4.55 1.25 3.81
C LYS A 31 -3.50 2.35 3.93
N TYR A 32 -3.93 3.59 3.95
CA TYR A 32 -3.14 4.80 4.25
C TYR A 32 -2.12 5.19 3.20
N VAL A 33 -1.96 4.43 2.14
CA VAL A 33 -0.94 4.68 1.13
C VAL A 33 -1.50 4.54 -0.28
N SER A 34 -0.97 5.31 -1.20
CA SER A 34 -1.21 5.16 -2.64
C SER A 34 -0.08 5.84 -3.40
N PRO A 35 0.94 5.10 -3.82
CA PRO A 35 2.03 5.69 -4.60
C PRO A 35 1.53 6.37 -5.88
N SER A 36 0.53 5.80 -6.54
CA SER A 36 -0.01 6.36 -7.78
C SER A 36 -0.69 7.71 -7.58
N GLN A 37 -1.37 7.92 -6.43
CA GLN A 37 -2.02 9.20 -6.12
C GLN A 37 -1.04 10.22 -5.56
N SER A 38 0.11 9.77 -5.08
CA SER A 38 1.09 10.62 -4.40
C SER A 38 2.00 11.37 -5.37
N VAL A 39 2.07 10.96 -6.65
CA VAL A 39 2.97 11.56 -7.62
C VAL A 39 2.20 12.25 -8.75
N SER A 40 2.65 13.46 -9.10
CA SER A 40 2.09 14.27 -10.16
C SER A 40 3.18 15.16 -10.77
N PHE A 41 4.29 14.52 -11.19
CA PHE A 41 5.49 15.20 -11.66
C PHE A 41 5.75 14.99 -13.15
N GLY A 42 4.74 14.52 -13.89
CA GLY A 42 4.83 14.21 -15.30
C GLY A 42 4.75 12.72 -15.57
N LYS A 43 4.30 12.35 -16.77
CA LYS A 43 4.01 10.97 -17.13
C LYS A 43 5.22 10.04 -17.03
N GLU A 44 6.37 10.48 -17.55
CA GLU A 44 7.58 9.66 -17.52
C GLU A 44 8.08 9.41 -16.12
N TYR A 45 8.12 10.45 -15.29
CA TYR A 45 8.54 10.34 -13.91
C TYR A 45 7.57 9.46 -13.11
N ASN A 46 6.27 9.66 -13.28
CA ASN A 46 5.27 8.88 -12.57
C ASN A 46 5.38 7.38 -12.90
N THR A 47 5.61 7.05 -14.16
CA THR A 47 5.81 5.66 -14.58
C THR A 47 7.06 5.06 -13.95
N TRP A 48 8.16 5.79 -13.98
CA TRP A 48 9.41 5.37 -13.34
C TRP A 48 9.23 5.17 -11.83
N PHE A 49 8.56 6.12 -11.18
CA PHE A 49 8.33 6.08 -9.73
C PHE A 49 7.56 4.82 -9.32
N LYS A 50 6.48 4.50 -10.04
CA LYS A 50 5.69 3.31 -9.76
C LYS A 50 6.50 2.03 -9.88
N LYS A 51 7.32 1.93 -10.92
CA LYS A 51 8.22 0.78 -11.11
C LYS A 51 9.25 0.69 -10.01
N LYS A 52 9.78 1.82 -9.58
CA LYS A 52 10.80 1.88 -8.52
C LYS A 52 10.21 1.42 -7.18
N VAL A 53 8.98 1.83 -6.87
CA VAL A 53 8.29 1.39 -5.65
C VAL A 53 8.14 -0.13 -5.64
N VAL A 54 7.68 -0.72 -6.74
CA VAL A 54 7.52 -2.17 -6.86
C VAL A 54 8.88 -2.87 -6.70
N PHE A 55 9.91 -2.34 -7.32
CA PHE A 55 11.26 -2.91 -7.24
C PHE A 55 11.79 -2.91 -5.81
N GLU A 56 11.70 -1.78 -5.11
CA GLU A 56 12.17 -1.67 -3.73
C GLU A 56 11.35 -2.55 -2.78
N MET A 57 10.03 -2.57 -2.98
CA MET A 57 9.13 -3.42 -2.22
C MET A 57 9.46 -4.90 -2.41
N SER A 58 9.77 -5.31 -3.65
CA SER A 58 10.08 -6.69 -3.99
C SER A 58 11.30 -7.22 -3.23
N LYS A 59 12.28 -6.37 -2.98
CA LYS A 59 13.48 -6.77 -2.22
C LYS A 59 13.15 -7.24 -0.81
N ILE A 60 12.06 -6.73 -0.25
CA ILE A 60 11.67 -7.01 1.13
C ILE A 60 10.62 -8.11 1.20
N PHE A 61 9.66 -8.11 0.28
CA PHE A 61 8.44 -8.93 0.39
C PHE A 61 8.33 -10.08 -0.62
N TYR A 62 9.13 -10.07 -1.70
CA TYR A 62 9.01 -11.10 -2.73
C TYR A 62 9.35 -12.49 -2.19
N ASN A 63 8.48 -13.46 -2.47
CA ASN A 63 8.61 -14.86 -2.02
C ASN A 63 8.72 -15.03 -0.50
N ARG A 64 8.17 -14.10 0.27
CA ARG A 64 8.14 -14.20 1.72
C ARG A 64 6.71 -14.39 2.19
N ASN A 65 6.56 -15.09 3.30
CA ASN A 65 5.27 -15.20 3.96
C ASN A 65 4.93 -13.84 4.55
N VAL A 66 3.71 -13.39 4.31
CA VAL A 66 3.22 -12.12 4.84
C VAL A 66 1.94 -12.34 5.63
N ARG A 67 1.74 -11.49 6.62
CA ARG A 67 0.49 -11.40 7.35
C ARG A 67 -0.29 -10.23 6.79
N VAL A 68 -1.56 -10.49 6.46
CA VAL A 68 -2.46 -9.45 5.96
C VAL A 68 -3.58 -9.27 6.97
N ASP A 69 -3.62 -8.10 7.60
CA ASP A 69 -4.72 -7.70 8.47
C ASP A 69 -5.67 -6.87 7.61
N TYR A 70 -6.81 -7.43 7.25
CA TYR A 70 -7.70 -6.82 6.27
C TYR A 70 -9.12 -6.67 6.77
N ASP A 71 -9.85 -5.73 6.17
CA ASP A 71 -11.29 -5.61 6.31
C ASP A 71 -11.93 -5.38 4.93
N TYR A 72 -13.25 -5.53 4.87
CA TYR A 72 -14.01 -5.33 3.65
C TYR A 72 -14.66 -3.93 3.68
N SER A 73 -14.45 -3.17 2.60
CA SER A 73 -15.10 -1.88 2.42
C SER A 73 -16.39 -2.05 1.64
N GLU A 74 -17.53 -1.88 2.29
CA GLU A 74 -18.86 -1.93 1.64
C GLU A 74 -19.02 -0.78 0.66
N LYS A 75 -18.44 0.37 0.94
CA LYS A 75 -18.48 1.55 0.09
C LYS A 75 -17.76 1.33 -1.23
N LEU A 76 -16.61 0.67 -1.20
CA LEU A 76 -15.73 0.51 -2.36
C LEU A 76 -15.73 -0.91 -2.93
N TYR A 77 -16.47 -1.83 -2.30
CA TYR A 77 -16.56 -3.24 -2.70
C TYR A 77 -15.18 -3.88 -2.87
N ARG A 78 -14.28 -3.63 -1.92
CA ARG A 78 -12.91 -4.15 -1.99
C ARG A 78 -12.36 -4.47 -0.60
N LEU A 79 -11.36 -5.35 -0.58
CA LEU A 79 -10.58 -5.60 0.62
C LEU A 79 -9.50 -4.54 0.74
N GLN A 80 -9.23 -4.11 1.96
CA GLN A 80 -8.17 -3.16 2.25
C GLN A 80 -7.47 -3.58 3.54
N GLY A 81 -6.17 -3.36 3.63
CA GLY A 81 -5.45 -3.89 4.77
C GLY A 81 -4.06 -3.36 4.97
N VAL A 82 -3.46 -3.88 6.03
CA VAL A 82 -2.07 -3.64 6.41
C VAL A 82 -1.30 -4.95 6.24
N ILE A 83 -0.15 -4.88 5.59
CA ILE A 83 0.67 -6.06 5.27
C ILE A 83 1.95 -6.02 6.09
N ARG A 84 2.26 -7.15 6.73
CA ARG A 84 3.47 -7.30 7.53
C ARG A 84 4.26 -8.51 7.06
N SER A 85 5.59 -8.36 7.06
CA SER A 85 6.53 -9.47 6.87
C SER A 85 7.56 -9.36 8.00
N GLY A 86 7.55 -10.33 8.92
CA GLY A 86 8.34 -10.23 10.14
C GLY A 86 7.96 -8.96 10.91
N ASP A 87 8.94 -8.13 11.21
CA ASP A 87 8.73 -6.86 11.93
C ASP A 87 8.44 -5.69 11.00
N THR A 88 8.41 -5.90 9.69
CA THR A 88 8.23 -4.82 8.72
C THR A 88 6.75 -4.67 8.36
N ASN A 89 6.20 -3.49 8.65
CA ASN A 89 4.87 -3.07 8.20
C ASN A 89 5.04 -2.36 6.86
N LEU A 90 4.55 -2.97 5.77
CA LEU A 90 4.68 -2.44 4.42
C LEU A 90 4.08 -1.04 4.26
N ASN A 91 2.89 -0.82 4.82
CA ASN A 91 2.19 0.45 4.72
C ASN A 91 3.01 1.57 5.35
N LEU A 92 3.52 1.33 6.54
CA LEU A 92 4.39 2.28 7.26
C LEU A 92 5.72 2.47 6.54
N TRP A 93 6.30 1.39 6.01
CA TRP A 93 7.54 1.43 5.23
C TRP A 93 7.41 2.33 4.01
N MET A 94 6.29 2.26 3.30
CA MET A 94 6.07 3.13 2.13
C MET A 94 6.08 4.61 2.49
N ILE A 95 5.43 4.96 3.59
CA ILE A 95 5.38 6.36 4.05
C ILE A 95 6.76 6.82 4.50
N ARG A 96 7.44 6.00 5.30
CA ARG A 96 8.76 6.33 5.85
C ARG A 96 9.82 6.54 4.78
N ASN A 97 9.71 5.80 3.68
CA ASN A 97 10.67 5.89 2.58
C ASN A 97 10.23 6.85 1.46
N GLY A 98 9.15 7.58 1.66
CA GLY A 98 8.69 8.58 0.70
C GLY A 98 8.07 8.02 -0.56
N TRP A 99 7.57 6.79 -0.52
CA TRP A 99 6.90 6.18 -1.66
C TRP A 99 5.41 6.55 -1.71
N SER A 100 4.88 7.15 -0.65
CA SER A 100 3.50 7.62 -0.57
C SER A 100 3.36 8.70 0.48
N TYR A 101 2.39 9.60 0.28
CA TYR A 101 1.86 10.42 1.36
C TYR A 101 1.12 9.52 2.34
N TYR A 102 0.92 10.01 3.57
CA TYR A 102 -0.06 9.41 4.45
C TYR A 102 -1.45 9.86 3.99
N LEU A 103 -2.24 8.91 3.49
CA LEU A 103 -3.63 9.17 3.12
C LEU A 103 -4.50 9.01 4.36
N LEU A 104 -4.83 10.15 4.98
CA LEU A 104 -5.63 10.18 6.21
C LEU A 104 -7.04 9.67 5.93
N PRO A 105 -7.49 8.61 6.61
CA PRO A 105 -8.89 8.16 6.48
C PRO A 105 -9.84 9.11 7.20
N ASP A 106 -11.15 8.93 7.00
CA ASP A 106 -12.18 9.76 7.62
C ASP A 106 -12.08 9.75 9.15
N GLU A 107 -11.79 8.58 9.72
CA GLU A 107 -11.54 8.43 11.16
C GLU A 107 -10.07 8.14 11.39
N LYS A 108 -9.46 8.78 12.39
CA LYS A 108 -8.07 8.54 12.74
C LYS A 108 -7.86 7.09 13.15
N PRO A 109 -6.94 6.36 12.50
CA PRO A 109 -6.64 5.00 12.91
C PRO A 109 -5.83 4.97 14.22
N GLU A 110 -5.76 3.81 14.82
CA GLU A 110 -4.97 3.59 16.03
C GLU A 110 -3.49 3.94 15.81
N GLU A 111 -2.97 3.66 14.60
CA GLU A 111 -1.57 3.91 14.23
C GLU A 111 -1.31 5.34 13.73
N HIS A 112 -2.27 6.25 13.88
CA HIS A 112 -2.18 7.61 13.32
C HIS A 112 -0.87 8.34 13.68
N GLU A 113 -0.47 8.29 14.93
CA GLU A 113 0.74 8.98 15.40
C GLU A 113 2.01 8.41 14.76
N GLU A 114 2.08 7.08 14.60
CA GLU A 114 3.19 6.42 13.91
C GLU A 114 3.26 6.81 12.45
N LEU A 115 2.11 6.89 11.78
CA LEU A 115 2.03 7.23 10.37
C LEU A 115 2.43 8.69 10.12
N ILE A 116 2.00 9.60 10.99
CA ILE A 116 2.41 11.01 10.93
C ILE A 116 3.92 11.15 11.17
N ALA A 117 4.44 10.43 12.15
CA ALA A 117 5.87 10.48 12.45
C ALA A 117 6.71 9.95 11.29
N ALA A 118 6.26 8.89 10.63
CA ALA A 118 6.95 8.33 9.46
C ALA A 118 6.97 9.31 8.28
N GLU A 119 5.86 10.01 8.02
CA GLU A 119 5.80 11.02 6.96
C GLU A 119 6.72 12.18 7.27
N LYS A 120 6.73 12.66 8.51
CA LYS A 120 7.62 13.72 8.94
C LYS A 120 9.09 13.33 8.76
N GLU A 121 9.45 12.10 9.13
CA GLU A 121 10.80 11.58 8.94
C GLU A 121 11.19 11.58 7.46
N ALA A 122 10.29 11.12 6.58
CA ALA A 122 10.53 11.09 5.14
C ALA A 122 10.74 12.50 4.57
N ARG A 123 9.95 13.47 5.02
CA ARG A 123 10.09 14.88 4.60
C ARG A 123 11.44 15.45 5.04
N GLU A 124 11.81 15.22 6.28
CA GLU A 124 13.08 15.74 6.83
C GLU A 124 14.29 15.14 6.11
N LYS A 125 14.21 13.86 5.76
CA LYS A 125 15.28 13.16 5.02
C LYS A 125 15.24 13.40 3.52
N GLN A 126 14.19 14.04 3.02
CA GLN A 126 13.99 14.33 1.59
C GLN A 126 14.12 13.08 0.72
N VAL A 127 13.48 11.99 1.14
CA VAL A 127 13.49 10.71 0.41
C VAL A 127 12.25 10.56 -0.47
N GLY A 128 12.40 9.81 -1.55
CA GLY A 128 11.31 9.49 -2.45
C GLY A 128 10.67 10.74 -3.06
N LEU A 129 9.36 10.88 -2.91
CA LEU A 129 8.61 12.03 -3.43
C LEU A 129 8.95 13.35 -2.73
N TRP A 130 9.64 13.31 -1.59
CA TRP A 130 10.02 14.50 -0.82
C TRP A 130 11.36 15.10 -1.20
N LYS A 131 12.00 14.61 -2.27
CA LYS A 131 13.25 15.20 -2.75
C LYS A 131 13.03 16.68 -3.09
N GLU A 132 13.96 17.53 -2.67
CA GLU A 132 13.87 18.98 -2.83
C GLU A 132 13.60 19.39 -4.28
N GLU A 133 14.28 18.77 -5.22
CA GLU A 133 14.14 19.05 -6.65
C GLU A 133 12.74 18.80 -7.20
N LEU A 134 11.93 17.97 -6.53
CA LEU A 134 10.57 17.66 -6.93
C LEU A 134 9.54 18.58 -6.28
N GLN A 135 9.91 19.28 -5.21
CA GLN A 135 9.02 20.15 -4.45
C GLN A 135 9.07 21.61 -4.87
N GLN A 136 9.86 21.92 -5.87
CA GLN A 136 9.99 23.29 -6.42
C GLN A 136 8.89 23.62 -7.41
#